data_ee47e0c0a09c8bbe82b4b1f5bf4f5b44
#
_entry.id   ee47e0c0a09c8bbe82b4b1f5bf4f5b44
#
_cell.length_a   1.000
_cell.length_b   1.000
_cell.length_c   1.000
_cell.angle_alpha   90.00
_cell.angle_beta   90.00
_cell.angle_gamma   90.00
#
_symmetry.space_group_name_H-M   'P 1'
#
loop_
_entity.id
_entity.type
_entity.pdbx_description
1 polymer ?
#
loop_
_entity_poly.entity_id
_entity_poly.type
_entity_poly.pdbx_seq_one_letter_code
_entity_poly.pdbx_strand_id
1 'polypeptide(L)'
;LGLLRAYLLEDWQERPMFDRLMLLWAGSELRGLVNPTDDNTILKNLERLQNEDGGWGLAALRGWEGREEYVPPTKSDGYATGLVAFVLQRAGVSKEQENVVRALDWLAHGQATDGRWPSTSLNRERDPESERGLIMSDAATAFAVLALTEAQRTGS
;
A
#
# COMPACT_ATOMS: atom_id res chain seq x y z
N LEU A 1 12.01 9.42 -21.76
CA LEU A 1 10.99 9.71 -20.70
C LEU A 1 9.59 9.93 -21.27
N GLY A 2 9.42 10.56 -22.47
CA GLY A 2 8.10 10.83 -23.06
C GLY A 2 7.23 9.60 -23.30
N LEU A 3 7.78 8.54 -23.89
CA LEU A 3 7.06 7.28 -24.13
C LEU A 3 6.67 6.56 -22.85
N LEU A 4 7.56 6.55 -21.84
CA LEU A 4 7.26 5.98 -20.53
C LEU A 4 6.11 6.73 -19.85
N ARG A 5 6.13 8.06 -19.90
CA ARG A 5 5.06 8.90 -19.36
C ARG A 5 3.73 8.61 -20.05
N ALA A 6 3.71 8.55 -21.38
CA ALA A 6 2.50 8.23 -22.14
C ALA A 6 1.93 6.87 -21.71
N TYR A 7 2.77 5.84 -21.64
CA TYR A 7 2.38 4.49 -21.19
C TYR A 7 1.82 4.47 -19.76
N LEU A 8 2.47 5.16 -18.82
CA LEU A 8 2.04 5.18 -17.42
C LEU A 8 0.71 5.93 -17.21
N LEU A 9 0.45 6.94 -18.04
CA LEU A 9 -0.76 7.77 -17.95
C LEU A 9 -1.89 7.28 -18.87
N GLU A 10 -1.67 6.29 -19.72
CA GLU A 10 -2.70 5.68 -20.54
C GLU A 10 -3.71 4.94 -19.65
N ASP A 11 -4.98 5.35 -19.72
CA ASP A 11 -6.12 4.73 -19.02
C ASP A 11 -5.89 4.47 -17.51
N TRP A 12 -5.07 5.30 -16.84
CA TRP A 12 -4.71 5.08 -15.45
C TRP A 12 -5.93 5.07 -14.50
N GLN A 13 -7.01 5.79 -14.85
CA GLN A 13 -8.24 5.83 -14.04
C GLN A 13 -8.97 4.48 -14.01
N GLU A 14 -8.82 3.67 -15.05
CA GLU A 14 -9.45 2.37 -15.18
C GLU A 14 -8.62 1.24 -14.53
N ARG A 15 -7.36 1.52 -14.19
CA ARG A 15 -6.47 0.52 -13.59
C ARG A 15 -6.85 0.23 -12.14
N PRO A 16 -6.53 -0.96 -11.61
CA PRO A 16 -6.67 -1.29 -10.20
C PRO A 16 -6.00 -0.27 -9.29
N MET A 17 -6.48 -0.13 -8.06
CA MET A 17 -5.92 0.85 -7.11
C MET A 17 -4.44 0.59 -6.81
N PHE A 18 -3.99 -0.66 -6.85
CA PHE A 18 -2.58 -0.99 -6.71
C PHE A 18 -1.71 -0.30 -7.77
N ASP A 19 -2.12 -0.33 -9.04
CA ASP A 19 -1.36 0.28 -10.14
C ASP A 19 -1.38 1.82 -10.02
N ARG A 20 -2.50 2.39 -9.56
CA ARG A 20 -2.60 3.83 -9.28
C ARG A 20 -1.71 4.24 -8.10
N LEU A 21 -1.59 3.40 -7.06
CA LEU A 21 -0.65 3.60 -5.96
C LEU A 21 0.80 3.60 -6.46
N MET A 22 1.15 2.68 -7.37
CA MET A 22 2.48 2.66 -8.01
C MET A 22 2.72 3.91 -8.87
N LEU A 23 1.70 4.40 -9.56
CA LEU A 23 1.78 5.65 -10.33
C LEU A 23 2.02 6.86 -9.41
N LEU A 24 1.33 6.93 -8.26
CA LEU A 24 1.53 7.97 -7.24
C LEU A 24 2.98 7.94 -6.72
N TRP A 25 3.50 6.74 -6.41
CA TRP A 25 4.89 6.58 -5.98
C TRP A 25 5.89 7.02 -7.06
N ALA A 26 5.70 6.56 -8.31
CA ALA A 26 6.54 6.99 -9.42
C ALA A 26 6.48 8.52 -9.61
N GLY A 27 5.32 9.14 -9.42
CA GLY A 27 5.12 10.59 -9.46
C GLY A 27 5.90 11.35 -8.40
N SER A 28 6.04 10.79 -7.20
CA SER A 28 6.83 11.37 -6.11
C SER A 28 8.34 11.41 -6.43
N GLU A 29 8.83 10.46 -7.21
CA GLU A 29 10.25 10.39 -7.63
C GLU A 29 10.50 11.14 -8.94
N LEU A 30 9.52 11.16 -9.85
CA LEU A 30 9.62 11.75 -11.19
C LEU A 30 8.73 12.98 -11.30
N ARG A 31 9.27 14.14 -10.93
CA ARG A 31 8.52 15.41 -10.93
C ARG A 31 7.78 15.65 -12.25
N GLY A 32 6.49 15.98 -12.15
CA GLY A 32 5.64 16.26 -13.27
C GLY A 32 5.19 15.02 -14.06
N LEU A 33 5.38 13.81 -13.54
CA LEU A 33 4.81 12.59 -14.12
C LEU A 33 3.28 12.61 -13.97
N VAL A 34 2.79 12.84 -12.77
CA VAL A 34 1.36 12.94 -12.45
C VAL A 34 1.03 14.40 -12.14
N ASN A 35 -0.17 14.84 -12.46
CA ASN A 35 -0.60 16.19 -12.12
C ASN A 35 -1.29 16.23 -10.74
N PRO A 36 -1.36 17.39 -10.07
CA PRO A 36 -1.91 17.49 -8.71
C PRO A 36 -3.39 17.05 -8.58
N THR A 37 -4.18 17.17 -9.67
CA THR A 37 -5.58 16.74 -9.66
C THR A 37 -5.69 15.22 -9.64
N ASP A 38 -4.85 14.53 -10.42
CA ASP A 38 -4.79 13.08 -10.48
C ASP A 38 -4.26 12.51 -9.15
N ASP A 39 -3.21 13.12 -8.58
CA ASP A 39 -2.71 12.78 -7.25
C ASP A 39 -3.84 12.85 -6.20
N ASN A 40 -4.58 13.96 -6.14
CA ASN A 40 -5.69 14.12 -5.21
C ASN A 40 -6.80 13.06 -5.40
N THR A 41 -7.06 12.63 -6.63
CA THR A 41 -8.04 11.58 -6.92
C THR A 41 -7.58 10.23 -6.35
N ILE A 42 -6.31 9.89 -6.53
CA ILE A 42 -5.73 8.66 -5.99
C ILE A 42 -5.76 8.69 -4.45
N LEU A 43 -5.35 9.80 -3.84
CA LEU A 43 -5.32 9.97 -2.38
C LEU A 43 -6.72 9.78 -1.75
N LYS A 44 -7.76 10.41 -2.31
CA LYS A 44 -9.15 10.24 -1.85
C LYS A 44 -9.66 8.80 -1.99
N ASN A 45 -9.26 8.11 -3.04
CA ASN A 45 -9.65 6.71 -3.23
C ASN A 45 -8.97 5.80 -2.21
N LEU A 46 -7.68 6.03 -1.90
CA LEU A 46 -6.96 5.30 -0.86
C LEU A 46 -7.58 5.53 0.52
N GLU A 47 -7.96 6.77 0.84
CA GLU A 47 -8.65 7.10 2.10
C GLU A 47 -9.96 6.31 2.26
N ARG A 48 -10.77 6.19 1.19
CA ARG A 48 -12.02 5.41 1.22
C ARG A 48 -11.82 3.91 1.37
N LEU A 49 -10.67 3.39 0.98
CA LEU A 49 -10.31 1.98 1.08
C LEU A 49 -9.66 1.60 2.40
N GLN A 50 -9.38 2.60 3.27
CA GLN A 50 -8.85 2.34 4.59
C GLN A 50 -9.89 1.66 5.48
N ASN A 51 -9.53 0.54 6.09
CA ASN A 51 -10.39 -0.18 7.02
C ASN A 51 -10.57 0.59 8.35
N GLU A 52 -11.58 0.23 9.12
CA GLU A 52 -11.87 0.85 10.41
C GLU A 52 -10.72 0.70 11.42
N ASP A 53 -9.91 -0.35 11.31
CA ASP A 53 -8.73 -0.59 12.14
C ASP A 53 -7.52 0.29 11.78
N GLY A 54 -7.60 1.07 10.70
CA GLY A 54 -6.56 1.98 10.23
C GLY A 54 -5.62 1.39 9.17
N GLY A 55 -5.73 0.12 8.86
CA GLY A 55 -4.92 -0.52 7.82
C GLY A 55 -5.62 -0.62 6.46
N TRP A 56 -4.96 -1.26 5.50
CA TRP A 56 -5.49 -1.62 4.18
C TRP A 56 -5.34 -3.11 3.94
N GLY A 57 -6.35 -3.71 3.30
CA GLY A 57 -6.29 -5.07 2.79
C GLY A 57 -5.80 -5.11 1.35
N LEU A 58 -4.91 -6.05 1.03
CA LEU A 58 -4.34 -6.20 -0.31
C LEU A 58 -5.41 -6.47 -1.38
N ALA A 59 -6.47 -7.21 -1.05
CA ALA A 59 -7.59 -7.49 -1.95
C ALA A 59 -8.30 -6.21 -2.41
N ALA A 60 -8.52 -5.25 -1.51
CA ALA A 60 -9.17 -3.98 -1.82
C ALA A 60 -8.34 -3.10 -2.77
N LEU A 61 -7.01 -3.18 -2.70
CA LEU A 61 -6.12 -2.43 -3.60
C LEU A 61 -6.13 -2.98 -5.03
N ARG A 62 -6.25 -4.27 -5.22
CA ARG A 62 -6.15 -4.89 -6.55
C ARG A 62 -7.46 -4.95 -7.32
N GLY A 63 -8.62 -4.74 -6.69
CA GLY A 63 -9.90 -5.00 -7.34
C GLY A 63 -10.00 -6.46 -7.83
N TRP A 64 -9.42 -7.39 -7.09
CA TRP A 64 -9.29 -8.78 -7.48
C TRP A 64 -10.66 -9.45 -7.55
N GLU A 65 -11.07 -9.81 -8.73
CA GLU A 65 -12.09 -10.83 -8.94
C GLU A 65 -11.39 -12.18 -8.70
N GLY A 66 -11.58 -12.75 -7.53
CA GLY A 66 -10.89 -13.98 -7.12
C GLY A 66 -11.09 -15.12 -8.13
N ARG A 67 -10.28 -16.16 -8.03
CA ARG A 67 -10.62 -17.45 -8.65
C ARG A 67 -11.93 -17.92 -8.02
N GLU A 68 -12.80 -18.56 -8.79
CA GLU A 68 -14.14 -19.02 -8.35
C GLU A 68 -14.13 -19.77 -7.00
N GLU A 69 -12.99 -20.35 -6.60
CA GLU A 69 -12.83 -21.17 -5.41
C GLU A 69 -12.16 -20.46 -4.20
N TYR A 70 -11.70 -19.21 -4.35
CA TYR A 70 -11.00 -18.50 -3.27
C TYR A 70 -11.34 -17.01 -3.23
N VAL A 71 -11.92 -16.59 -2.12
CA VAL A 71 -12.18 -15.16 -1.82
C VAL A 71 -11.05 -14.66 -0.91
N PRO A 72 -10.16 -13.78 -1.39
CA PRO A 72 -9.09 -13.25 -0.57
C PRO A 72 -9.64 -12.41 0.58
N PRO A 73 -9.00 -12.43 1.75
CA PRO A 73 -9.40 -11.62 2.90
C PRO A 73 -9.33 -10.13 2.58
N THR A 74 -10.35 -9.39 3.02
CA THR A 74 -10.38 -7.91 2.93
C THR A 74 -9.79 -7.22 4.17
N LYS A 75 -9.46 -7.98 5.21
CA LYS A 75 -8.82 -7.46 6.43
C LYS A 75 -7.49 -6.80 6.12
N SER A 76 -7.10 -5.87 6.99
CA SER A 76 -5.79 -5.21 6.91
C SER A 76 -4.65 -6.20 7.01
N ASP A 77 -3.59 -5.96 6.25
CA ASP A 77 -2.36 -6.75 6.28
C ASP A 77 -1.11 -5.86 6.20
N GLY A 78 0.02 -6.42 6.64
CA GLY A 78 1.27 -5.68 6.77
C GLY A 78 1.82 -5.18 5.44
N TYR A 79 1.62 -5.93 4.34
CA TYR A 79 2.11 -5.52 3.03
C TYR A 79 1.33 -4.32 2.49
N ALA A 80 0.00 -4.43 2.45
CA ALA A 80 -0.85 -3.37 1.92
C ALA A 80 -0.75 -2.09 2.77
N THR A 81 -0.83 -2.24 4.11
CA THR A 81 -0.75 -1.10 5.03
C THR A 81 0.62 -0.41 4.97
N GLY A 82 1.71 -1.19 5.02
CA GLY A 82 3.06 -0.65 4.93
C GLY A 82 3.32 0.06 3.60
N LEU A 83 2.94 -0.56 2.48
CA LEU A 83 3.11 0.02 1.15
C LEU A 83 2.30 1.33 1.01
N VAL A 84 1.02 1.35 1.37
CA VAL A 84 0.19 2.56 1.25
C VAL A 84 0.72 3.66 2.14
N ALA A 85 0.99 3.38 3.42
CA ALA A 85 1.52 4.38 4.36
C ALA A 85 2.87 4.96 3.90
N PHE A 86 3.75 4.14 3.34
CA PHE A 86 5.02 4.60 2.77
C PHE A 86 4.79 5.51 1.58
N VAL A 87 3.97 5.09 0.61
CA VAL A 87 3.73 5.87 -0.62
C VAL A 87 3.02 7.18 -0.32
N LEU A 88 2.05 7.21 0.60
CA LEU A 88 1.40 8.45 1.02
C LEU A 88 2.42 9.48 1.52
N GLN A 89 3.34 9.07 2.39
CA GLN A 89 4.39 9.95 2.91
C GLN A 89 5.36 10.40 1.80
N ARG A 90 5.75 9.50 0.88
CA ARG A 90 6.59 9.84 -0.29
C ARG A 90 5.89 10.83 -1.23
N ALA A 91 4.57 10.75 -1.36
CA ALA A 91 3.75 11.69 -2.13
C ALA A 91 3.52 13.03 -1.40
N GLY A 92 4.10 13.23 -0.23
CA GLY A 92 4.03 14.48 0.52
C GLY A 92 2.82 14.61 1.45
N VAL A 93 2.09 13.52 1.69
CA VAL A 93 1.03 13.51 2.70
C VAL A 93 1.68 13.57 4.08
N SER A 94 1.24 14.53 4.90
CA SER A 94 1.79 14.70 6.25
C SER A 94 1.54 13.48 7.12
N LYS A 95 2.54 13.13 7.93
CA LYS A 95 2.41 12.05 8.92
C LYS A 95 1.38 12.36 10.02
N GLU A 96 1.00 13.63 10.20
CA GLU A 96 -0.05 14.07 11.12
C GLU A 96 -1.45 13.93 10.52
N GLN A 97 -1.58 13.62 9.24
CA GLN A 97 -2.86 13.40 8.61
C GLN A 97 -3.51 12.11 9.13
N GLU A 98 -4.78 12.15 9.45
CA GLU A 98 -5.49 11.12 10.19
C GLU A 98 -5.30 9.71 9.60
N ASN A 99 -5.42 9.57 8.28
CA ASN A 99 -5.25 8.29 7.60
C ASN A 99 -3.82 7.73 7.73
N VAL A 100 -2.80 8.60 7.73
CA VAL A 100 -1.39 8.19 7.93
C VAL A 100 -1.14 7.85 9.39
N VAL A 101 -1.62 8.68 10.34
CA VAL A 101 -1.53 8.39 11.79
C VAL A 101 -2.09 7.01 12.11
N ARG A 102 -3.32 6.73 11.66
CA ARG A 102 -3.98 5.44 11.89
C ARG A 102 -3.21 4.26 11.30
N ALA A 103 -2.63 4.43 10.12
CA ALA A 103 -1.84 3.40 9.47
C ALA A 103 -0.51 3.13 10.20
N LEU A 104 0.18 4.17 10.61
CA LEU A 104 1.43 4.04 11.39
C LEU A 104 1.17 3.41 12.76
N ASP A 105 0.06 3.76 13.40
CA ASP A 105 -0.38 3.15 14.66
C ASP A 105 -0.71 1.66 14.47
N TRP A 106 -1.45 1.32 13.40
CA TRP A 106 -1.73 -0.06 13.04
C TRP A 106 -0.44 -0.86 12.82
N LEU A 107 0.55 -0.31 12.11
CA LEU A 107 1.85 -0.95 11.90
C LEU A 107 2.61 -1.12 13.22
N ALA A 108 2.63 -0.09 14.07
CA ALA A 108 3.36 -0.15 15.35
C ALA A 108 2.82 -1.25 16.29
N HIS A 109 1.52 -1.53 16.25
CA HIS A 109 0.88 -2.56 17.07
C HIS A 109 0.72 -3.92 16.36
N GLY A 110 0.86 -3.96 15.04
CA GLY A 110 0.64 -5.15 14.21
C GLY A 110 1.85 -6.06 14.04
N GLN A 111 2.99 -5.73 14.65
CA GLN A 111 4.19 -6.55 14.59
C GLN A 111 3.99 -7.85 15.38
N ALA A 112 4.24 -8.98 14.75
CA ALA A 112 4.20 -10.29 15.39
C ALA A 112 5.38 -10.45 16.39
N THR A 113 5.28 -11.42 17.29
CA THR A 113 6.30 -11.65 18.33
C THR A 113 7.67 -12.04 17.77
N ASP A 114 7.72 -12.53 16.55
CA ASP A 114 8.95 -12.85 15.81
C ASP A 114 9.54 -11.65 15.04
N GLY A 115 8.90 -10.46 15.14
CA GLY A 115 9.34 -9.22 14.51
C GLY A 115 8.84 -9.01 13.09
N ARG A 116 8.10 -9.96 12.51
CA ARG A 116 7.54 -9.87 11.15
C ARG A 116 6.16 -9.20 11.15
N TRP A 117 5.72 -8.72 9.98
CA TRP A 117 4.33 -8.39 9.71
C TRP A 117 3.72 -9.45 8.79
N PRO A 118 2.54 -10.00 9.14
CA PRO A 118 1.87 -10.97 8.30
C PRO A 118 1.32 -10.31 7.04
N SER A 119 1.28 -11.07 5.93
CA SER A 119 0.65 -10.67 4.68
C SER A 119 -0.40 -11.68 4.25
N THR A 120 -1.41 -11.21 3.52
CA THR A 120 -2.46 -12.06 2.95
C THR A 120 -2.13 -12.43 1.50
N SER A 121 -2.64 -13.59 1.06
CA SER A 121 -2.50 -14.03 -0.33
C SER A 121 -3.76 -13.73 -1.12
N LEU A 122 -3.61 -13.33 -2.39
CA LEU A 122 -4.72 -13.07 -3.30
C LEU A 122 -5.21 -14.32 -4.04
N ASN A 123 -4.45 -15.41 -4.01
CA ASN A 123 -4.69 -16.57 -4.89
C ASN A 123 -5.23 -17.80 -4.16
N ARG A 124 -4.86 -17.98 -2.91
CA ARG A 124 -5.25 -19.09 -2.03
C ARG A 124 -4.72 -18.85 -0.63
N GLU A 125 -5.28 -19.52 0.35
CA GLU A 125 -4.70 -19.57 1.68
C GLU A 125 -3.27 -20.11 1.64
N ARG A 126 -2.39 -19.48 2.43
CA ARG A 126 -0.98 -19.86 2.54
C ARG A 126 -0.63 -20.17 3.98
N ASP A 127 0.08 -21.24 4.18
CA ASP A 127 0.77 -21.48 5.45
C ASP A 127 1.83 -20.38 5.65
N PRO A 128 1.73 -19.59 6.74
CA PRO A 128 2.70 -18.52 7.03
C PRO A 128 4.15 -19.01 7.17
N GLU A 129 4.35 -20.25 7.58
CA GLU A 129 5.68 -20.84 7.76
C GLU A 129 6.22 -21.53 6.50
N SER A 130 5.42 -21.61 5.44
CA SER A 130 5.91 -22.08 4.14
C SER A 130 6.91 -21.07 3.55
N GLU A 131 7.81 -21.53 2.69
CA GLU A 131 8.75 -20.67 1.96
C GLU A 131 8.05 -19.46 1.32
N ARG A 132 6.88 -19.66 0.69
CA ARG A 132 6.11 -18.58 0.08
C ARG A 132 5.44 -17.66 1.11
N GLY A 133 4.98 -18.21 2.24
CA GLY A 133 4.46 -17.44 3.35
C GLY A 133 5.53 -16.54 3.95
N LEU A 134 6.73 -17.06 4.14
CA LEU A 134 7.89 -16.31 4.62
C LEU A 134 8.28 -15.17 3.68
N ILE A 135 8.39 -15.43 2.36
CA ILE A 135 8.66 -14.37 1.35
C ILE A 135 7.60 -13.26 1.41
N MET A 136 6.33 -13.62 1.57
CA MET A 136 5.26 -12.62 1.68
C MET A 136 5.38 -11.79 2.97
N SER A 137 5.70 -12.42 4.10
CA SER A 137 5.95 -11.73 5.37
C SER A 137 7.19 -10.86 5.33
N ASP A 138 8.25 -11.27 4.64
CA ASP A 138 9.45 -10.46 4.44
C ASP A 138 9.15 -9.19 3.63
N ALA A 139 8.35 -9.31 2.56
CA ALA A 139 7.91 -8.15 1.79
C ALA A 139 7.02 -7.21 2.62
N ALA A 140 6.10 -7.75 3.43
CA ALA A 140 5.29 -6.97 4.35
C ALA A 140 6.13 -6.25 5.39
N THR A 141 7.10 -6.95 5.98
CA THR A 141 8.05 -6.39 6.95
C THR A 141 8.88 -5.27 6.34
N ALA A 142 9.36 -5.44 5.11
CA ALA A 142 10.12 -4.41 4.42
C ALA A 142 9.32 -3.11 4.24
N PHE A 143 8.07 -3.18 3.78
CA PHE A 143 7.24 -2.00 3.61
C PHE A 143 6.78 -1.40 4.95
N ALA A 144 6.51 -2.21 5.97
CA ALA A 144 6.23 -1.70 7.32
C ALA A 144 7.40 -0.89 7.87
N VAL A 145 8.63 -1.41 7.76
CA VAL A 145 9.86 -0.72 8.18
C VAL A 145 10.08 0.56 7.39
N LEU A 146 9.88 0.53 6.06
CA LEU A 146 9.99 1.74 5.21
C LEU A 146 9.00 2.82 5.65
N ALA A 147 7.73 2.48 5.89
CA ALA A 147 6.71 3.44 6.33
C ALA A 147 7.04 4.06 7.69
N LEU A 148 7.40 3.24 8.68
CA LEU A 148 7.76 3.70 10.02
C LEU A 148 9.03 4.56 10.03
N THR A 149 10.02 4.21 9.20
CA THR A 149 11.27 4.97 9.07
C THR A 149 11.05 6.31 8.37
N GLU A 150 10.22 6.35 7.31
CA GLU A 150 9.90 7.60 6.62
C GLU A 150 9.20 8.60 7.55
N ALA A 151 8.30 8.13 8.43
CA ALA A 151 7.64 8.95 9.44
C ALA A 151 8.63 9.59 10.42
N GLN A 152 9.75 8.95 10.72
CA GLN A 152 10.81 9.49 11.58
C GLN A 152 11.63 10.57 10.84
N ARG A 153 11.91 10.36 9.54
CA ARG A 153 12.71 11.30 8.72
C ARG A 153 12.01 12.65 8.50
N THR A 154 10.71 12.65 8.35
CA THR A 154 9.91 13.88 8.12
C THR A 154 9.61 14.65 9.41
N GLY A 155 10.12 14.23 10.55
CA GLY A 155 9.94 14.84 11.87
C GLY A 155 11.16 15.60 12.42
N SER A 156 12.21 15.75 11.61
CA SER A 156 13.47 16.44 12.03
C SER A 156 13.60 17.81 11.44
#